data_be474c5ed4fcdc1db9e878aa00448305
#
_entry.id   be474c5ed4fcdc1db9e878aa00448305
#
_cell.length_a   1.000
_cell.length_b   1.000
_cell.length_c   1.000
_cell.angle_alpha   90.00
_cell.angle_beta   90.00
_cell.angle_gamma   90.00
#
_symmetry.space_group_name_H-M   'P 1'
#
loop_
_entity.id
_entity.type
_entity.pdbx_description
1 polymer ?
#
loop_
_entity_poly.entity_id
_entity_poly.type
_entity_poly.pdbx_seq_one_letter_code
_entity_poly.pdbx_strand_id
1 'polypeptide(L)'
;MRRTVIIAAGFAFGLSTAHAADKVTIQLKWVAQAQFAGYFVAKEKGFYKDAGLDVTINPGGPDVAPPQVIAGGGADVVVDWMPSALASREKGVPLVNVSQTFKNSGLELTCRAETGIKKPADLKGKTIGVWFSGNEYPFLSWMSKLGFKTDASPNGVKVIKQGFNVDPLLQKQADCVSTMSYNEYWQVIDGGYKPSQLVVFKYENEGVATLEDGLWVMEPKLNDPAFVARMAKFVNASMKGWDYAKKNPDDAVKIVLATDTTGAKTQKDQRRMMGEIAKLLDPGNG
;
A
#
# COMPACT_ATOMS: atom_id res chain seq x y z
N MET A 1 -52.77 39.31 52.38
CA MET A 1 -52.14 39.46 51.07
C MET A 1 -50.85 38.60 51.02
N ARG A 2 -50.88 37.42 50.36
CA ARG A 2 -49.71 36.53 50.20
C ARG A 2 -49.11 36.81 48.82
N ARG A 3 -47.88 37.25 48.74
CA ARG A 3 -47.14 37.45 47.48
C ARG A 3 -46.46 36.14 47.12
N THR A 4 -46.87 35.53 46.01
CA THR A 4 -46.23 34.38 45.38
C THR A 4 -45.07 34.86 44.52
N VAL A 5 -43.84 34.44 44.86
CA VAL A 5 -42.65 34.70 44.03
C VAL A 5 -42.49 33.51 43.09
N ILE A 6 -42.63 33.75 41.78
CA ILE A 6 -42.36 32.75 40.74
C ILE A 6 -40.84 32.87 40.35
N ILE A 7 -40.07 31.85 40.67
CA ILE A 7 -38.68 31.71 40.26
C ILE A 7 -38.67 31.04 38.86
N ALA A 8 -38.41 31.79 37.83
CA ALA A 8 -38.20 31.24 36.48
C ALA A 8 -36.78 30.67 36.40
N ALA A 9 -36.67 29.34 36.40
CA ALA A 9 -35.42 28.66 36.09
C ALA A 9 -35.15 28.69 34.59
N GLY A 10 -34.22 29.54 34.16
CA GLY A 10 -33.77 29.58 32.77
C GLY A 10 -32.89 28.37 32.47
N PHE A 11 -33.35 27.42 31.69
CA PHE A 11 -32.54 26.36 31.07
C PHE A 11 -31.74 26.99 29.93
N ALA A 12 -30.45 27.23 30.15
CA ALA A 12 -29.51 27.55 29.09
C ALA A 12 -29.21 26.27 28.28
N PHE A 13 -29.88 26.10 27.16
CA PHE A 13 -29.50 25.10 26.15
C PHE A 13 -28.17 25.55 25.55
N GLY A 14 -27.07 24.94 25.97
CA GLY A 14 -25.78 25.05 25.32
C GLY A 14 -25.91 24.48 23.89
N LEU A 15 -25.97 25.35 22.90
CA LEU A 15 -25.83 25.00 21.49
C LEU A 15 -24.40 24.47 21.30
N SER A 16 -24.22 23.13 21.36
CA SER A 16 -23.02 22.49 20.87
C SER A 16 -22.97 22.77 19.37
N THR A 17 -22.11 23.66 18.93
CA THR A 17 -21.78 23.83 17.50
C THR A 17 -21.16 22.53 17.03
N ALA A 18 -21.92 21.73 16.31
CA ALA A 18 -21.39 20.56 15.62
C ALA A 18 -20.34 21.09 14.62
N HIS A 19 -19.06 20.93 14.94
CA HIS A 19 -17.99 21.19 13.99
C HIS A 19 -18.13 20.17 12.87
N ALA A 20 -18.17 20.64 11.62
CA ALA A 20 -18.12 19.75 10.46
C ALA A 20 -16.82 18.94 10.53
N ALA A 21 -16.90 17.64 10.24
CA ALA A 21 -15.72 16.79 10.24
C ALA A 21 -14.70 17.26 9.20
N ASP A 22 -13.42 17.25 9.59
CA ASP A 22 -12.32 17.60 8.68
C ASP A 22 -12.20 16.55 7.58
N LYS A 23 -12.26 16.98 6.32
CA LYS A 23 -12.12 16.07 5.16
C LYS A 23 -10.66 15.68 4.97
N VAL A 24 -10.41 14.41 4.68
CA VAL A 24 -9.12 13.85 4.30
C VAL A 24 -9.30 12.88 3.16
N THR A 25 -8.56 13.06 2.08
CA THR A 25 -8.51 12.11 0.96
C THR A 25 -7.17 11.38 0.98
N ILE A 26 -7.22 10.05 1.10
CA ILE A 26 -6.05 9.17 0.92
C ILE A 26 -6.11 8.49 -0.43
N GLN A 27 -5.00 8.54 -1.19
CA GLN A 27 -4.79 7.75 -2.40
C GLN A 27 -3.96 6.52 -2.06
N LEU A 28 -4.51 5.32 -2.29
CA LEU A 28 -3.78 4.08 -2.13
C LEU A 28 -2.82 3.84 -3.29
N LYS A 29 -1.76 3.06 -3.03
CA LYS A 29 -0.77 2.63 -4.03
C LYS A 29 -1.36 1.63 -5.02
N TRP A 30 -2.22 0.72 -4.56
CA TRP A 30 -2.76 -0.39 -5.33
C TRP A 30 -4.28 -0.50 -5.18
N VAL A 31 -4.88 -1.50 -5.82
CA VAL A 31 -6.32 -1.77 -5.72
C VAL A 31 -6.72 -2.06 -4.27
N ALA A 32 -7.98 -1.82 -3.93
CA ALA A 32 -8.50 -2.12 -2.60
C ALA A 32 -8.36 -3.62 -2.29
N GLN A 33 -7.56 -3.95 -1.27
CA GLN A 33 -7.28 -5.33 -0.84
C GLN A 33 -6.75 -5.32 0.60
N ALA A 34 -6.55 -6.50 1.21
CA ALA A 34 -6.12 -6.63 2.61
C ALA A 34 -4.77 -5.96 2.92
N GLN A 35 -3.95 -5.69 1.90
CA GLN A 35 -2.76 -4.83 1.99
C GLN A 35 -3.05 -3.46 2.62
N PHE A 36 -4.28 -2.97 2.52
CA PHE A 36 -4.69 -1.67 3.04
C PHE A 36 -5.77 -1.79 4.12
N ALA A 37 -5.91 -2.97 4.71
CA ALA A 37 -6.98 -3.29 5.66
C ALA A 37 -7.12 -2.27 6.79
N GLY A 38 -6.00 -1.76 7.33
CA GLY A 38 -6.03 -0.81 8.44
C GLY A 38 -6.82 0.47 8.13
N TYR A 39 -6.72 0.99 6.91
CA TYR A 39 -7.44 2.20 6.51
C TYR A 39 -8.95 1.94 6.35
N PHE A 40 -9.33 0.82 5.75
CA PHE A 40 -10.72 0.42 5.61
C PHE A 40 -11.37 0.11 6.96
N VAL A 41 -10.65 -0.57 7.84
CA VAL A 41 -11.07 -0.85 9.21
C VAL A 41 -11.23 0.44 10.00
N ALA A 42 -10.27 1.38 9.90
CA ALA A 42 -10.38 2.66 10.60
C ALA A 42 -11.62 3.46 10.17
N LYS A 43 -12.00 3.37 8.90
CA LYS A 43 -13.21 3.99 8.38
C LYS A 43 -14.47 3.29 8.89
N GLU A 44 -14.57 1.97 8.70
CA GLU A 44 -15.76 1.17 9.01
C GLU A 44 -16.03 1.09 10.52
N LYS A 45 -14.98 0.99 11.35
CA LYS A 45 -15.10 0.97 12.82
C LYS A 45 -15.28 2.37 13.42
N GLY A 46 -15.32 3.41 12.60
CA GLY A 46 -15.56 4.77 13.04
C GLY A 46 -14.36 5.48 13.66
N PHE A 47 -13.14 4.90 13.64
CA PHE A 47 -11.96 5.53 14.27
C PHE A 47 -11.61 6.89 13.66
N TYR A 48 -11.86 7.09 12.36
CA TYR A 48 -11.73 8.40 11.74
C TYR A 48 -12.83 9.36 12.22
N LYS A 49 -14.08 8.90 12.26
CA LYS A 49 -15.21 9.70 12.74
C LYS A 49 -15.01 10.17 14.19
N ASP A 50 -14.55 9.26 15.06
CA ASP A 50 -14.26 9.57 16.48
C ASP A 50 -13.11 10.59 16.61
N ALA A 51 -12.21 10.64 15.62
CA ALA A 51 -11.16 11.67 15.54
C ALA A 51 -11.64 12.98 14.90
N GLY A 52 -12.92 13.09 14.53
CA GLY A 52 -13.49 14.25 13.86
C GLY A 52 -13.12 14.34 12.36
N LEU A 53 -12.83 13.20 11.72
CA LEU A 53 -12.42 13.15 10.31
C LEU A 53 -13.49 12.48 9.44
N ASP A 54 -13.67 13.04 8.23
CA ASP A 54 -14.39 12.42 7.13
C ASP A 54 -13.37 11.96 6.07
N VAL A 55 -13.09 10.63 6.01
CA VAL A 55 -12.02 10.09 5.18
C VAL A 55 -12.56 9.46 3.91
N THR A 56 -12.06 9.93 2.77
CA THR A 56 -12.24 9.29 1.45
C THR A 56 -11.02 8.46 1.13
N ILE A 57 -11.22 7.18 0.76
CA ILE A 57 -10.16 6.24 0.39
C ILE A 57 -10.28 5.97 -1.12
N ASN A 58 -9.33 6.48 -1.89
CA ASN A 58 -9.27 6.24 -3.33
C ASN A 58 -8.38 5.03 -3.62
N PRO A 59 -8.86 4.01 -4.35
CA PRO A 59 -8.04 2.88 -4.76
C PRO A 59 -6.98 3.34 -5.77
N GLY A 60 -5.85 2.64 -5.79
CA GLY A 60 -4.80 2.76 -6.79
C GLY A 60 -4.87 1.66 -7.84
N GLY A 61 -3.71 1.33 -8.42
CA GLY A 61 -3.58 0.28 -9.43
C GLY A 61 -2.28 0.40 -10.23
N PRO A 62 -2.05 -0.50 -11.19
CA PRO A 62 -0.79 -0.56 -11.95
C PRO A 62 -0.53 0.69 -12.81
N ASP A 63 -1.55 1.47 -13.11
CA ASP A 63 -1.45 2.70 -13.92
C ASP A 63 -1.61 3.98 -13.10
N VAL A 64 -1.71 3.87 -11.77
CA VAL A 64 -1.83 5.01 -10.85
C VAL A 64 -0.48 5.29 -10.21
N ALA A 65 0.03 6.51 -10.39
CA ALA A 65 1.23 7.01 -9.71
C ALA A 65 0.82 7.96 -8.56
N PRO A 66 0.81 7.52 -7.30
CA PRO A 66 0.34 8.34 -6.18
C PRO A 66 1.05 9.69 -6.04
N PRO A 67 2.38 9.82 -6.31
CA PRO A 67 3.05 11.11 -6.32
C PRO A 67 2.46 12.13 -7.30
N GLN A 68 1.98 11.68 -8.46
CA GLN A 68 1.34 12.56 -9.43
C GLN A 68 -0.06 12.96 -8.99
N VAL A 69 -0.80 12.05 -8.34
CA VAL A 69 -2.15 12.34 -7.80
C VAL A 69 -2.06 13.44 -6.75
N ILE A 70 -1.15 13.34 -5.79
CA ILE A 70 -1.02 14.34 -4.73
C ILE A 70 -0.44 15.66 -5.25
N ALA A 71 0.49 15.63 -6.19
CA ALA A 71 1.04 16.83 -6.83
C ALA A 71 -0.05 17.59 -7.60
N GLY A 72 -1.00 16.89 -8.20
CA GLY A 72 -2.18 17.45 -8.86
C GLY A 72 -3.30 17.89 -7.92
N GLY A 73 -3.15 17.73 -6.60
CA GLY A 73 -4.15 18.09 -5.61
C GLY A 73 -5.29 17.09 -5.46
N GLY A 74 -5.16 15.87 -6.00
CA GLY A 74 -6.17 14.81 -5.96
C GLY A 74 -6.26 14.07 -4.62
N ALA A 75 -5.29 14.29 -3.71
CA ALA A 75 -5.27 13.69 -2.38
C ALA A 75 -4.54 14.59 -1.38
N ASP A 76 -4.85 14.42 -0.08
CA ASP A 76 -4.15 15.07 1.03
C ASP A 76 -2.93 14.25 1.48
N VAL A 77 -3.04 12.93 1.38
CA VAL A 77 -2.03 11.95 1.75
C VAL A 77 -2.05 10.78 0.76
N VAL A 78 -0.89 10.21 0.47
CA VAL A 78 -0.78 9.05 -0.40
C VAL A 78 -0.02 7.92 0.26
N VAL A 79 -0.38 6.70 -0.09
CA VAL A 79 0.44 5.51 0.17
C VAL A 79 1.39 5.34 -1.00
N ASP A 80 2.69 5.34 -0.74
CA ASP A 80 3.70 5.09 -1.77
C ASP A 80 4.94 4.40 -1.21
N TRP A 81 5.72 3.80 -2.09
CA TRP A 81 7.00 3.20 -1.76
C TRP A 81 8.10 4.26 -1.71
N MET A 82 9.04 4.08 -0.78
CA MET A 82 10.16 5.01 -0.58
C MET A 82 10.93 5.33 -1.89
N PRO A 83 11.33 4.35 -2.74
CA PRO A 83 12.04 4.65 -3.97
C PRO A 83 11.23 5.49 -4.96
N SER A 84 9.93 5.25 -5.06
CA SER A 84 9.02 6.04 -5.91
C SER A 84 8.90 7.48 -5.43
N ALA A 85 8.72 7.65 -4.11
CA ALA A 85 8.61 8.96 -3.51
C ALA A 85 9.93 9.76 -3.64
N LEU A 86 11.10 9.13 -3.44
CA LEU A 86 12.40 9.75 -3.61
C LEU A 86 12.64 10.17 -5.07
N ALA A 87 12.37 9.28 -6.05
CA ALA A 87 12.50 9.61 -7.47
C ALA A 87 11.56 10.75 -7.89
N SER A 88 10.37 10.83 -7.28
CA SER A 88 9.45 11.94 -7.51
C SER A 88 9.96 13.23 -6.87
N ARG A 89 10.57 13.15 -5.69
CA ARG A 89 11.18 14.29 -5.00
C ARG A 89 12.37 14.85 -5.80
N GLU A 90 13.20 14.00 -6.38
CA GLU A 90 14.28 14.42 -7.30
C GLU A 90 13.76 15.17 -8.54
N LYS A 91 12.54 14.87 -8.97
CA LYS A 91 11.85 15.55 -10.09
C LYS A 91 11.05 16.79 -9.65
N GLY A 92 11.20 17.23 -8.40
CA GLY A 92 10.60 18.47 -7.89
C GLY A 92 9.23 18.31 -7.22
N VAL A 93 8.75 17.09 -6.97
CA VAL A 93 7.53 16.85 -6.16
C VAL A 93 7.95 16.75 -4.68
N PRO A 94 7.71 17.77 -3.84
CA PRO A 94 8.26 17.84 -2.48
C PRO A 94 7.45 16.96 -1.51
N LEU A 95 7.68 15.65 -1.56
CA LEU A 95 7.04 14.67 -0.69
C LEU A 95 7.80 14.49 0.63
N VAL A 96 7.06 14.38 1.74
CA VAL A 96 7.59 14.06 3.07
C VAL A 96 6.88 12.82 3.60
N ASN A 97 7.66 11.86 4.12
CA ASN A 97 7.11 10.70 4.82
C ASN A 97 6.64 11.11 6.21
N VAL A 98 5.37 10.88 6.52
CA VAL A 98 4.78 11.22 7.82
C VAL A 98 4.45 9.99 8.67
N SER A 99 4.48 8.79 8.07
CA SER A 99 4.33 7.52 8.80
C SER A 99 4.83 6.36 7.94
N GLN A 100 5.50 5.39 8.56
CA GLN A 100 5.95 4.18 7.91
C GLN A 100 5.17 3.00 8.49
N THR A 101 4.23 2.50 7.69
CA THR A 101 3.32 1.42 8.11
C THR A 101 4.01 0.07 8.10
N PHE A 102 4.65 -0.29 6.98
CA PHE A 102 5.37 -1.55 6.85
C PHE A 102 6.85 -1.39 7.24
N LYS A 103 7.37 -2.34 8.00
CA LYS A 103 8.76 -2.35 8.46
C LYS A 103 9.70 -3.04 7.47
N ASN A 104 9.17 -3.97 6.69
CA ASN A 104 9.88 -4.74 5.66
C ASN A 104 9.10 -4.69 4.34
N SER A 105 9.77 -5.10 3.26
CA SER A 105 9.14 -5.25 1.95
C SER A 105 8.71 -6.69 1.69
N GLY A 106 7.55 -6.87 1.08
CA GLY A 106 7.09 -8.15 0.54
C GLY A 106 7.50 -8.38 -0.90
N LEU A 107 8.29 -7.47 -1.50
CA LEU A 107 8.64 -7.55 -2.93
C LEU A 107 9.59 -8.70 -3.23
N GLU A 108 9.19 -9.49 -4.23
CA GLU A 108 9.91 -10.67 -4.71
C GLU A 108 9.92 -10.70 -6.25
N LEU A 109 10.92 -11.37 -6.81
CA LEU A 109 10.93 -11.79 -8.20
C LEU A 109 10.71 -13.30 -8.23
N THR A 110 9.59 -13.75 -8.76
CA THR A 110 9.25 -15.17 -8.89
C THR A 110 9.52 -15.65 -10.31
N CYS A 111 10.38 -16.66 -10.44
CA CYS A 111 10.83 -17.22 -11.70
C CYS A 111 10.42 -18.69 -11.82
N ARG A 112 10.16 -19.18 -13.05
CA ARG A 112 9.96 -20.60 -13.30
C ARG A 112 11.31 -21.34 -13.26
N ALA A 113 11.44 -22.37 -12.43
CA ALA A 113 12.69 -23.14 -12.28
C ALA A 113 13.14 -23.81 -13.59
N GLU A 114 12.18 -24.18 -14.47
CA GLU A 114 12.45 -24.78 -15.78
C GLU A 114 13.24 -23.87 -16.73
N THR A 115 13.31 -22.54 -16.45
CA THR A 115 14.08 -21.58 -17.24
C THR A 115 15.58 -21.65 -16.98
N GLY A 116 16.01 -22.48 -16.03
CA GLY A 116 17.40 -22.65 -15.64
C GLY A 116 17.95 -21.58 -14.73
N ILE A 117 17.13 -20.62 -14.28
CA ILE A 117 17.50 -19.57 -13.33
C ILE A 117 17.70 -20.22 -11.96
N LYS A 118 18.86 -19.99 -11.32
CA LYS A 118 19.18 -20.47 -9.97
C LYS A 118 19.78 -19.37 -9.08
N LYS A 119 20.35 -18.33 -9.68
CA LYS A 119 21.00 -17.19 -9.01
C LYS A 119 20.74 -15.91 -9.83
N PRO A 120 20.91 -14.72 -9.25
CA PRO A 120 20.66 -13.45 -9.94
C PRO A 120 21.39 -13.27 -11.27
N ALA A 121 22.63 -13.79 -11.38
CA ALA A 121 23.40 -13.72 -12.63
C ALA A 121 22.73 -14.46 -13.83
N ASP A 122 21.85 -15.42 -13.54
CA ASP A 122 21.17 -16.21 -14.57
C ASP A 122 19.97 -15.47 -15.19
N LEU A 123 19.62 -14.28 -14.65
CA LEU A 123 18.58 -13.40 -15.20
C LEU A 123 18.99 -12.80 -16.55
N LYS A 124 20.29 -12.79 -16.87
CA LYS A 124 20.79 -12.28 -18.15
C LYS A 124 20.08 -12.94 -19.34
N GLY A 125 19.56 -12.11 -20.25
CA GLY A 125 18.85 -12.57 -21.45
C GLY A 125 17.40 -13.05 -21.19
N LYS A 126 16.93 -13.02 -19.95
CA LYS A 126 15.58 -13.47 -19.59
C LYS A 126 14.54 -12.37 -19.81
N THR A 127 13.28 -12.78 -19.97
CA THR A 127 12.12 -11.89 -20.04
C THR A 127 11.49 -11.78 -18.65
N ILE A 128 11.35 -10.55 -18.16
CA ILE A 128 10.90 -10.26 -16.80
C ILE A 128 9.70 -9.33 -16.84
N GLY A 129 8.60 -9.75 -16.21
CA GLY A 129 7.44 -8.91 -15.95
C GLY A 129 7.72 -7.97 -14.79
N VAL A 130 7.54 -6.67 -15.02
CA VAL A 130 7.80 -5.62 -14.03
C VAL A 130 6.62 -4.66 -13.97
N TRP A 131 6.22 -4.27 -12.77
CA TRP A 131 5.28 -3.18 -12.59
C TRP A 131 5.95 -1.84 -12.83
N PHE A 132 5.17 -0.89 -13.34
CA PHE A 132 5.58 0.50 -13.56
C PHE A 132 4.84 1.45 -12.61
N SER A 133 4.81 2.74 -12.94
CA SER A 133 4.16 3.80 -12.14
C SER A 133 4.78 3.97 -10.75
N GLY A 134 6.12 3.81 -10.65
CA GLY A 134 6.90 3.94 -9.45
C GLY A 134 7.21 2.62 -8.74
N ASN A 135 6.71 1.47 -9.25
CA ASN A 135 7.02 0.16 -8.67
C ASN A 135 8.28 -0.47 -9.27
N GLU A 136 8.78 0.06 -10.38
CA GLU A 136 9.95 -0.44 -11.10
C GLU A 136 11.29 -0.15 -10.41
N TYR A 137 11.37 0.85 -9.56
CA TYR A 137 12.65 1.34 -9.03
C TYR A 137 13.48 0.29 -8.28
N PRO A 138 12.93 -0.57 -7.40
CA PRO A 138 13.73 -1.62 -6.75
C PRO A 138 14.31 -2.60 -7.77
N PHE A 139 13.53 -2.97 -8.81
CA PHE A 139 14.00 -3.82 -9.89
C PHE A 139 15.13 -3.16 -10.69
N LEU A 140 14.95 -1.90 -11.10
CA LEU A 140 15.97 -1.15 -11.85
C LEU A 140 17.26 -1.01 -11.05
N SER A 141 17.16 -0.73 -9.75
CA SER A 141 18.30 -0.67 -8.83
C SER A 141 19.03 -2.00 -8.77
N TRP A 142 18.30 -3.12 -8.69
CA TRP A 142 18.89 -4.46 -8.67
C TRP A 142 19.58 -4.80 -9.99
N MET A 143 18.95 -4.52 -11.14
CA MET A 143 19.57 -4.73 -12.45
C MET A 143 20.84 -3.89 -12.62
N SER A 144 20.81 -2.64 -12.20
CA SER A 144 22.00 -1.77 -12.19
C SER A 144 23.14 -2.35 -11.34
N LYS A 145 22.83 -2.85 -10.13
CA LYS A 145 23.79 -3.51 -9.24
C LYS A 145 24.42 -4.76 -9.87
N LEU A 146 23.64 -5.51 -10.66
CA LEU A 146 24.11 -6.68 -11.41
C LEU A 146 24.87 -6.31 -12.70
N GLY A 147 24.91 -5.04 -13.09
CA GLY A 147 25.48 -4.57 -14.35
C GLY A 147 24.63 -4.93 -15.57
N PHE A 148 23.34 -5.18 -15.39
CA PHE A 148 22.43 -5.55 -16.46
C PHE A 148 21.66 -4.33 -16.99
N LYS A 149 21.54 -4.24 -18.31
CA LYS A 149 20.63 -3.31 -18.97
C LYS A 149 19.22 -3.86 -19.00
N THR A 150 18.24 -2.98 -19.11
CA THR A 150 16.80 -3.33 -19.16
C THR A 150 16.19 -3.07 -20.55
N ASP A 151 17.01 -3.10 -21.57
CA ASP A 151 16.70 -2.73 -22.97
C ASP A 151 16.73 -3.93 -23.94
N ALA A 152 16.67 -5.15 -23.41
CA ALA A 152 16.79 -6.40 -24.17
C ALA A 152 18.14 -6.57 -24.94
N SER A 153 19.17 -5.81 -24.58
CA SER A 153 20.53 -5.99 -25.13
C SER A 153 21.15 -7.32 -24.70
N PRO A 154 22.21 -7.83 -25.38
CA PRO A 154 22.85 -9.10 -25.05
C PRO A 154 23.36 -9.22 -23.61
N ASN A 155 23.65 -8.09 -22.96
CA ASN A 155 24.08 -8.02 -21.55
C ASN A 155 22.98 -7.55 -20.60
N GLY A 156 21.73 -7.69 -21.00
CA GLY A 156 20.58 -7.18 -20.23
C GLY A 156 19.49 -8.21 -20.06
N VAL A 157 18.37 -7.72 -19.64
CA VAL A 157 17.10 -8.42 -19.50
C VAL A 157 16.05 -7.76 -20.39
N LYS A 158 15.10 -8.54 -20.87
CA LYS A 158 13.92 -8.00 -21.57
C LYS A 158 12.83 -7.72 -20.55
N VAL A 159 12.47 -6.46 -20.40
CA VAL A 159 11.37 -6.05 -19.50
C VAL A 159 10.07 -5.98 -20.27
N ILE A 160 9.01 -6.57 -19.70
CA ILE A 160 7.64 -6.40 -20.17
C ILE A 160 6.80 -5.78 -19.06
N LYS A 161 5.82 -4.95 -19.45
CA LYS A 161 4.89 -4.35 -18.48
C LYS A 161 3.98 -5.43 -17.91
N GLN A 162 3.96 -5.55 -16.60
CA GLN A 162 3.07 -6.43 -15.83
C GLN A 162 1.84 -5.65 -15.35
N GLY A 163 0.65 -6.24 -15.46
CA GLY A 163 -0.57 -5.76 -14.85
C GLY A 163 -0.69 -6.20 -13.37
N PHE A 164 -1.90 -6.36 -12.91
CA PHE A 164 -2.17 -6.77 -11.51
C PHE A 164 -2.27 -8.30 -11.29
N ASN A 165 -1.97 -9.09 -12.32
CA ASN A 165 -1.99 -10.56 -12.26
C ASN A 165 -0.64 -11.16 -12.70
N VAL A 166 -0.54 -12.48 -12.64
CA VAL A 166 0.69 -13.23 -12.97
C VAL A 166 0.59 -13.99 -14.30
N ASP A 167 -0.40 -13.65 -15.14
CA ASP A 167 -0.62 -14.30 -16.44
C ASP A 167 0.65 -14.39 -17.32
N PRO A 168 1.53 -13.37 -17.37
CA PRO A 168 2.75 -13.48 -18.15
C PRO A 168 3.63 -14.68 -17.73
N LEU A 169 3.66 -15.04 -16.44
CA LEU A 169 4.38 -16.22 -15.98
C LEU A 169 3.62 -17.52 -16.31
N LEU A 170 2.31 -17.55 -16.01
CA LEU A 170 1.48 -18.74 -16.23
C LEU A 170 1.43 -19.12 -17.71
N GLN A 171 1.35 -18.14 -18.60
CA GLN A 171 1.33 -18.31 -20.05
C GLN A 171 2.73 -18.40 -20.68
N LYS A 172 3.78 -18.45 -19.87
CA LYS A 172 5.18 -18.56 -20.32
C LYS A 172 5.65 -17.41 -21.22
N GLN A 173 5.01 -16.25 -21.14
CA GLN A 173 5.42 -15.03 -21.84
C GLN A 173 6.60 -14.34 -21.15
N ALA A 174 6.73 -14.54 -19.82
CA ALA A 174 7.86 -14.10 -19.03
C ALA A 174 8.51 -15.29 -18.32
N ASP A 175 9.84 -15.24 -18.14
CA ASP A 175 10.59 -16.20 -17.33
C ASP A 175 10.39 -15.96 -15.84
N CYS A 176 10.27 -14.68 -15.47
CA CYS A 176 10.01 -14.20 -14.12
C CYS A 176 8.95 -13.10 -14.14
N VAL A 177 8.28 -12.91 -13.01
CA VAL A 177 7.37 -11.78 -12.78
C VAL A 177 7.61 -11.17 -11.40
N SER A 178 7.34 -9.90 -11.26
CA SER A 178 7.26 -9.23 -9.95
C SER A 178 6.11 -9.83 -9.15
N THR A 179 6.35 -10.14 -7.90
CA THR A 179 5.36 -10.67 -6.98
C THR A 179 5.51 -10.03 -5.62
N MET A 180 4.41 -9.96 -4.88
CA MET A 180 4.45 -9.70 -3.46
C MET A 180 4.26 -11.01 -2.71
N SER A 181 5.04 -11.23 -1.66
CA SER A 181 4.93 -12.43 -0.80
C SER A 181 3.54 -12.64 -0.22
N TYR A 182 2.74 -11.57 -0.15
CA TYR A 182 1.38 -11.59 0.37
C TYR A 182 0.28 -11.71 -0.71
N ASN A 183 0.60 -11.57 -2.01
CA ASN A 183 -0.41 -11.57 -3.08
C ASN A 183 0.00 -12.42 -4.29
N GLU A 184 0.78 -11.87 -5.23
CA GLU A 184 1.00 -12.48 -6.54
C GLU A 184 1.76 -13.80 -6.47
N TYR A 185 2.65 -14.00 -5.49
CA TYR A 185 3.26 -15.31 -5.24
C TYR A 185 2.19 -16.40 -5.09
N TRP A 186 1.14 -16.10 -4.35
CA TRP A 186 0.05 -17.04 -4.14
C TRP A 186 -0.83 -17.20 -5.36
N GLN A 187 -0.96 -16.19 -6.21
CA GLN A 187 -1.63 -16.35 -7.51
C GLN A 187 -0.87 -17.33 -8.40
N VAL A 188 0.47 -17.33 -8.36
CA VAL A 188 1.29 -18.32 -9.08
C VAL A 188 1.04 -19.74 -8.54
N ILE A 189 0.97 -19.92 -7.23
CA ILE A 189 0.68 -21.19 -6.60
C ILE A 189 -0.75 -21.68 -6.93
N ASP A 190 -1.74 -20.81 -6.80
CA ASP A 190 -3.15 -21.11 -7.12
C ASP A 190 -3.33 -21.34 -8.65
N GLY A 191 -2.45 -20.77 -9.50
CA GLY A 191 -2.34 -21.02 -10.93
C GLY A 191 -1.73 -22.38 -11.31
N GLY A 192 -1.39 -23.23 -10.30
CA GLY A 192 -0.96 -24.61 -10.49
C GLY A 192 0.53 -24.88 -10.32
N TYR A 193 1.36 -23.89 -10.06
CA TYR A 193 2.77 -24.12 -9.76
C TYR A 193 2.97 -24.63 -8.33
N LYS A 194 3.89 -25.57 -8.17
CA LYS A 194 4.38 -26.00 -6.83
C LYS A 194 5.58 -25.14 -6.44
N PRO A 195 5.82 -24.88 -5.15
CA PRO A 195 7.00 -24.13 -4.70
C PRO A 195 8.33 -24.68 -5.27
N SER A 196 8.45 -26.00 -5.42
CA SER A 196 9.64 -26.66 -6.01
C SER A 196 9.85 -26.37 -7.50
N GLN A 197 8.88 -25.82 -8.19
CA GLN A 197 8.96 -25.41 -9.59
C GLN A 197 9.28 -23.92 -9.77
N LEU A 198 9.50 -23.22 -8.65
CA LEU A 198 9.76 -21.78 -8.61
C LEU A 198 11.13 -21.49 -8.00
N VAL A 199 11.74 -20.42 -8.47
CA VAL A 199 12.88 -19.75 -7.82
C VAL A 199 12.40 -18.36 -7.45
N VAL A 200 12.51 -18.02 -6.17
CA VAL A 200 12.03 -16.74 -5.64
C VAL A 200 13.21 -15.96 -5.09
N PHE A 201 13.43 -14.78 -5.61
CA PHE A 201 14.40 -13.82 -5.10
C PHE A 201 13.68 -12.75 -4.29
N LYS A 202 13.98 -12.66 -3.00
CA LYS A 202 13.50 -11.57 -2.14
C LYS A 202 14.44 -10.39 -2.30
N TYR A 203 13.90 -9.25 -2.67
CA TYR A 203 14.71 -8.04 -2.89
C TYR A 203 15.51 -7.63 -1.65
N GLU A 204 14.99 -7.90 -0.47
CA GLU A 204 15.70 -7.66 0.80
C GLU A 204 17.03 -8.44 0.88
N ASN A 205 17.06 -9.68 0.37
CA ASN A 205 18.25 -10.53 0.39
C ASN A 205 19.24 -10.18 -0.73
N GLU A 206 18.80 -9.43 -1.73
CA GLU A 206 19.63 -9.04 -2.88
C GLU A 206 20.33 -7.69 -2.67
N GLY A 207 20.17 -7.11 -1.47
CA GLY A 207 20.77 -5.83 -1.09
C GLY A 207 20.17 -4.63 -1.82
N VAL A 208 18.88 -4.72 -2.13
CA VAL A 208 18.03 -3.67 -2.68
C VAL A 208 16.73 -3.59 -1.89
N ALA A 209 16.84 -3.83 -0.58
CA ALA A 209 15.73 -3.67 0.35
C ALA A 209 15.15 -2.26 0.26
N THR A 210 13.83 -2.15 0.37
CA THR A 210 13.13 -0.88 0.33
C THR A 210 12.01 -0.86 1.36
N LEU A 211 11.58 0.34 1.75
CA LEU A 211 10.37 0.52 2.53
C LEU A 211 9.19 0.74 1.60
N GLU A 212 8.13 -0.02 1.82
CA GLU A 212 6.89 0.09 1.08
C GLU A 212 5.75 0.62 1.95
N ASP A 213 4.72 1.13 1.28
CA ASP A 213 3.45 1.57 1.88
C ASP A 213 3.60 2.62 3.01
N GLY A 214 4.58 3.52 2.87
CA GLY A 214 4.67 4.72 3.69
C GLY A 214 3.56 5.73 3.35
N LEU A 215 3.20 6.57 4.32
CA LEU A 215 2.30 7.69 4.14
C LEU A 215 3.10 8.95 3.81
N TRP A 216 2.74 9.60 2.70
CA TRP A 216 3.44 10.75 2.16
C TRP A 216 2.51 11.93 1.98
N VAL A 217 2.98 13.13 2.32
CA VAL A 217 2.25 14.38 2.13
C VAL A 217 3.13 15.39 1.39
N MET A 218 2.52 16.47 0.87
CA MET A 218 3.25 17.57 0.26
C MET A 218 3.90 18.44 1.35
N GLU A 219 5.22 18.66 1.28
CA GLU A 219 6.01 19.42 2.24
C GLU A 219 5.45 20.83 2.55
N PRO A 220 4.99 21.64 1.56
CA PRO A 220 4.42 22.95 1.84
C PRO A 220 3.17 22.93 2.73
N LYS A 221 2.42 21.81 2.73
CA LYS A 221 1.24 21.66 3.60
C LYS A 221 1.61 21.55 5.08
N LEU A 222 2.83 21.13 5.39
CA LEU A 222 3.32 21.04 6.78
C LEU A 222 3.57 22.41 7.43
N ASN A 223 3.55 23.49 6.65
CA ASN A 223 3.57 24.86 7.19
C ASN A 223 2.22 25.32 7.76
N ASP A 224 1.14 24.56 7.51
CA ASP A 224 -0.19 24.81 8.07
C ASP A 224 -0.41 23.95 9.33
N PRO A 225 -0.44 24.57 10.55
CA PRO A 225 -0.68 23.83 11.79
C PRO A 225 -2.00 23.05 11.81
N ALA A 226 -3.03 23.54 11.11
CA ALA A 226 -4.32 22.84 11.02
C ALA A 226 -4.19 21.57 10.19
N PHE A 227 -3.43 21.62 9.08
CA PHE A 227 -3.13 20.42 8.29
C PHE A 227 -2.31 19.40 9.09
N VAL A 228 -1.28 19.85 9.83
CA VAL A 228 -0.45 18.97 10.68
C VAL A 228 -1.31 18.29 11.75
N ALA A 229 -2.16 19.03 12.44
CA ALA A 229 -3.07 18.47 13.46
C ALA A 229 -4.04 17.46 12.85
N ARG A 230 -4.58 17.74 11.64
CA ARG A 230 -5.47 16.82 10.90
C ARG A 230 -4.75 15.54 10.50
N MET A 231 -3.51 15.65 9.98
CA MET A 231 -2.70 14.48 9.62
C MET A 231 -2.31 13.63 10.84
N ALA A 232 -1.99 14.24 11.97
CA ALA A 232 -1.73 13.52 13.21
C ALA A 232 -2.94 12.70 13.66
N LYS A 233 -4.15 13.27 13.61
CA LYS A 233 -5.41 12.55 13.88
C LYS A 233 -5.60 11.38 12.89
N PHE A 234 -5.36 11.62 11.59
CA PHE A 234 -5.49 10.63 10.54
C PHE A 234 -4.54 9.45 10.76
N VAL A 235 -3.25 9.71 11.00
CA VAL A 235 -2.25 8.67 11.26
C VAL A 235 -2.62 7.85 12.50
N ASN A 236 -2.95 8.52 13.61
CA ASN A 236 -3.34 7.82 14.84
C ASN A 236 -4.58 6.92 14.66
N ALA A 237 -5.60 7.41 13.98
CA ALA A 237 -6.80 6.62 13.69
C ALA A 237 -6.51 5.45 12.73
N SER A 238 -5.64 5.67 11.73
CA SER A 238 -5.16 4.62 10.83
C SER A 238 -4.42 3.51 11.59
N MET A 239 -3.54 3.87 12.52
CA MET A 239 -2.80 2.89 13.34
C MET A 239 -3.74 2.07 14.23
N LYS A 240 -4.80 2.68 14.80
CA LYS A 240 -5.87 1.93 15.50
C LYS A 240 -6.55 0.92 14.57
N GLY A 241 -6.78 1.29 13.31
CA GLY A 241 -7.33 0.40 12.29
C GLY A 241 -6.40 -0.78 12.01
N TRP A 242 -5.11 -0.55 11.89
CA TRP A 242 -4.10 -1.60 11.72
C TRP A 242 -4.00 -2.53 12.93
N ASP A 243 -4.01 -1.99 14.15
CA ASP A 243 -4.02 -2.79 15.38
C ASP A 243 -5.27 -3.66 15.48
N TYR A 244 -6.42 -3.12 15.10
CA TYR A 244 -7.66 -3.88 15.05
C TYR A 244 -7.59 -4.99 14.01
N ALA A 245 -7.12 -4.69 12.78
CA ALA A 245 -7.01 -5.65 11.69
C ALA A 245 -6.09 -6.83 12.04
N LYS A 246 -4.96 -6.58 12.71
CA LYS A 246 -4.07 -7.64 13.22
C LYS A 246 -4.78 -8.55 14.21
N LYS A 247 -5.55 -7.98 15.13
CA LYS A 247 -6.25 -8.72 16.21
C LYS A 247 -7.52 -9.44 15.71
N ASN A 248 -8.16 -8.91 14.67
CA ASN A 248 -9.44 -9.36 14.14
C ASN A 248 -9.38 -9.57 12.62
N PRO A 249 -8.50 -10.45 12.12
CA PRO A 249 -8.22 -10.55 10.69
C PRO A 249 -9.43 -10.99 9.86
N ASP A 250 -10.33 -11.81 10.38
CA ASP A 250 -11.52 -12.25 9.64
C ASP A 250 -12.55 -11.11 9.47
N ASP A 251 -12.69 -10.25 10.48
CA ASP A 251 -13.53 -9.07 10.38
C ASP A 251 -12.91 -8.02 9.45
N ALA A 252 -11.60 -7.82 9.54
CA ALA A 252 -10.87 -6.94 8.61
C ALA A 252 -11.04 -7.40 7.15
N VAL A 253 -10.97 -8.69 6.88
CA VAL A 253 -11.18 -9.25 5.54
C VAL A 253 -12.61 -9.02 5.05
N LYS A 254 -13.63 -9.18 5.91
CA LYS A 254 -15.02 -8.85 5.54
C LYS A 254 -15.18 -7.37 5.14
N ILE A 255 -14.57 -6.47 5.93
CA ILE A 255 -14.59 -5.04 5.64
C ILE A 255 -13.94 -4.74 4.29
N VAL A 256 -12.77 -5.33 4.02
CA VAL A 256 -12.07 -5.16 2.74
C VAL A 256 -12.91 -5.70 1.58
N LEU A 257 -13.48 -6.89 1.71
CA LEU A 257 -14.31 -7.50 0.66
C LEU A 257 -15.58 -6.68 0.35
N ALA A 258 -16.15 -6.00 1.35
CA ALA A 258 -17.27 -5.08 1.14
C ALA A 258 -16.91 -3.88 0.25
N THR A 259 -15.61 -3.57 0.08
CA THR A 259 -15.13 -2.51 -0.82
C THR A 259 -14.77 -3.01 -2.22
N ASP A 260 -14.82 -4.32 -2.46
CA ASP A 260 -14.51 -4.90 -3.77
C ASP A 260 -15.67 -4.71 -4.74
N THR A 261 -15.51 -3.80 -5.68
CA THR A 261 -16.48 -3.54 -6.75
C THR A 261 -16.37 -4.51 -7.92
N THR A 262 -15.32 -5.32 -7.97
CA THR A 262 -15.02 -6.24 -9.09
C THR A 262 -15.56 -7.65 -8.86
N GLY A 263 -15.78 -8.05 -7.60
CA GLY A 263 -16.12 -9.42 -7.20
C GLY A 263 -14.98 -10.45 -7.44
N ALA A 264 -13.79 -9.97 -7.80
CA ALA A 264 -12.65 -10.82 -8.12
C ALA A 264 -11.89 -11.33 -6.88
N LYS A 265 -12.09 -10.70 -5.72
CA LYS A 265 -11.38 -11.05 -4.48
C LYS A 265 -12.14 -12.12 -3.70
N THR A 266 -11.42 -13.15 -3.26
CA THR A 266 -12.01 -14.21 -2.43
C THR A 266 -11.66 -14.01 -0.95
N GLN A 267 -12.50 -14.53 -0.06
CA GLN A 267 -12.21 -14.54 1.37
C GLN A 267 -10.92 -15.30 1.68
N LYS A 268 -10.67 -16.41 0.99
CA LYS A 268 -9.45 -17.21 1.13
C LYS A 268 -8.20 -16.38 0.85
N ASP A 269 -8.18 -15.66 -0.28
CA ASP A 269 -7.01 -14.91 -0.71
C ASP A 269 -6.76 -13.69 0.19
N GLN A 270 -7.83 -12.96 0.53
CA GLN A 270 -7.72 -11.81 1.42
C GLN A 270 -7.33 -12.20 2.85
N ARG A 271 -7.79 -13.38 3.32
CA ARG A 271 -7.39 -13.91 4.64
C ARG A 271 -5.91 -14.30 4.67
N ARG A 272 -5.43 -14.94 3.60
CA ARG A 272 -4.01 -15.26 3.41
C ARG A 272 -3.18 -13.99 3.37
N MET A 273 -3.60 -13.02 2.54
CA MET A 273 -2.94 -11.72 2.43
C MET A 273 -2.85 -11.01 3.79
N MET A 274 -3.92 -10.96 4.56
CA MET A 274 -3.92 -10.33 5.88
C MET A 274 -2.89 -10.98 6.83
N GLY A 275 -2.76 -12.32 6.76
CA GLY A 275 -1.76 -13.07 7.55
C GLY A 275 -0.32 -12.72 7.17
N GLU A 276 -0.03 -12.56 5.89
CA GLU A 276 1.31 -12.16 5.42
C GLU A 276 1.61 -10.69 5.72
N ILE A 277 0.61 -9.80 5.54
CA ILE A 277 0.74 -8.37 5.87
C ILE A 277 1.05 -8.17 7.36
N ALA A 278 0.43 -8.96 8.25
CA ALA A 278 0.69 -8.87 9.68
C ALA A 278 2.20 -9.05 10.02
N LYS A 279 2.92 -9.87 9.24
CA LYS A 279 4.37 -10.08 9.41
C LYS A 279 5.20 -8.86 8.97
N LEU A 280 4.72 -8.07 7.99
CA LEU A 280 5.39 -6.85 7.52
C LEU A 280 5.15 -5.66 8.45
N LEU A 281 3.99 -5.64 9.13
CA LEU A 281 3.64 -4.61 10.12
C LEU A 281 4.47 -4.74 11.40
N ASP A 282 4.73 -5.97 11.80
CA ASP A 282 5.41 -6.31 13.04
C ASP A 282 6.27 -7.56 12.81
N PRO A 283 7.48 -7.39 12.25
CA PRO A 283 8.34 -8.52 11.90
C PRO A 283 8.89 -9.29 13.12
N GLY A 284 8.50 -8.87 14.34
CA GLY A 284 9.07 -9.38 15.57
C GLY A 284 10.42 -8.73 15.90
N ASN A 285 10.87 -8.93 17.12
CA ASN A 285 12.26 -8.62 17.47
C ASN A 285 13.14 -9.77 16.96
N GLY A 286 13.52 -9.70 15.66
CA GLY A 286 14.52 -10.57 15.09
C GLY A 286 15.91 -10.06 15.42
#